data_e9db42e90de584ed7efbdb8201b684c0
#
_entry.id   e9db42e90de584ed7efbdb8201b684c0
#
_cell.length_a   1.000
_cell.length_b   1.000
_cell.length_c   1.000
_cell.angle_alpha   90.00
_cell.angle_beta   90.00
_cell.angle_gamma   90.00
#
_symmetry.space_group_name_H-M   'P 1'
#
loop_
_entity.id
_entity.type
_entity.pdbx_description
1 polymer ?
#
loop_
_entity_poly.entity_id
_entity_poly.type
_entity_poly.pdbx_seq_one_letter_code
_entity_poly.pdbx_strand_id
1 'polypeptide(L)'
;NLGPLISTDMTRCILCTRCVRFGTEIAGLSELGTIGRGESSTISTFIEKTVDHELSGNMIDVCPVGALNNKPYRYTDRTWELNQIESISPHDCVGSNMFLHVKGNKIKRIVPKDNSNINEVWISDRDRFAFDGIYSEDRLTTPMLRKNGNLHKATWEEAIDAFTKELTSLQKKKKINEVAALISSSAALNEQYLYAQLFRSLGFTNLDHRIRQVDFSGDVLDPIFPNFDIKPHQIENMKSILIIGSELRKETPLIAHWVKKAADQGAAVNF
;
A
#
# COMPACT_ATOMS: atom_id res chain seq x y z
N ASN A 1 3.82 -7.48 -24.77
CA ASN A 1 3.01 -7.17 -23.58
C ASN A 1 3.84 -7.47 -22.33
N LEU A 2 4.13 -6.45 -21.51
CA LEU A 2 4.96 -6.60 -20.31
C LEU A 2 4.15 -6.94 -19.04
N GLY A 3 2.87 -7.23 -19.17
CA GLY A 3 2.03 -7.54 -18.02
C GLY A 3 0.78 -6.64 -17.93
N PRO A 4 0.06 -6.69 -16.79
CA PRO A 4 -1.23 -5.99 -16.65
C PRO A 4 -1.08 -4.49 -16.43
N LEU A 5 0.02 -4.02 -15.84
CA LEU A 5 0.18 -2.65 -15.32
C LEU A 5 0.95 -1.72 -16.27
N ILE A 6 1.85 -2.29 -17.08
CA ILE A 6 2.76 -1.54 -17.95
C ILE A 6 2.34 -1.68 -19.42
N SER A 7 2.08 -0.57 -20.08
CA SER A 7 1.92 -0.52 -21.53
C SER A 7 3.25 -0.12 -22.20
N THR A 8 3.48 -0.65 -23.38
CA THR A 8 4.74 -0.47 -24.13
C THR A 8 4.53 0.36 -25.39
N ASP A 9 5.52 1.21 -25.68
CA ASP A 9 5.66 2.02 -26.89
C ASP A 9 7.12 1.95 -27.36
N MET A 10 7.53 0.72 -27.74
CA MET A 10 8.95 0.39 -27.91
C MET A 10 9.64 1.17 -29.04
N THR A 11 8.87 1.76 -29.96
CA THR A 11 9.43 2.69 -30.96
C THR A 11 10.09 3.93 -30.35
N ARG A 12 9.77 4.24 -29.09
CA ARG A 12 10.40 5.34 -28.32
C ARG A 12 11.64 4.91 -27.56
N CYS A 13 11.90 3.58 -27.48
CA CYS A 13 12.99 3.06 -26.68
C CYS A 13 14.36 3.49 -27.22
N ILE A 14 15.21 4.03 -26.34
CA ILE A 14 16.59 4.44 -26.65
C ILE A 14 17.64 3.44 -26.16
N LEU A 15 17.21 2.24 -25.78
CA LEU A 15 18.06 1.17 -25.28
C LEU A 15 18.95 1.55 -24.09
N CYS A 16 18.50 2.48 -23.25
CA CYS A 16 19.28 2.95 -22.09
C CYS A 16 19.40 1.94 -20.95
N THR A 17 18.72 0.81 -21.04
CA THR A 17 18.73 -0.33 -20.09
C THR A 17 18.31 -0.01 -18.65
N ARG A 18 17.85 1.20 -18.32
CA ARG A 18 17.43 1.57 -16.96
C ARG A 18 16.35 0.63 -16.38
N CYS A 19 15.37 0.23 -17.19
CA CYS A 19 14.34 -0.72 -16.76
C CYS A 19 14.88 -2.11 -16.49
N VAL A 20 15.86 -2.58 -17.27
CA VAL A 20 16.54 -3.86 -17.05
C VAL A 20 17.34 -3.81 -15.75
N ARG A 21 18.14 -2.74 -15.57
CA ARG A 21 18.93 -2.53 -14.37
C ARG A 21 18.06 -2.35 -13.12
N PHE A 22 16.93 -1.63 -13.22
CA PHE A 22 15.97 -1.56 -12.13
C PHE A 22 15.51 -2.95 -11.69
N GLY A 23 15.13 -3.82 -12.63
CA GLY A 23 14.73 -5.19 -12.33
C GLY A 23 15.80 -5.96 -11.58
N THR A 24 17.05 -5.95 -12.08
CA THR A 24 18.15 -6.72 -11.50
C THR A 24 18.72 -6.12 -10.22
N GLU A 25 18.98 -4.82 -10.20
CA GLU A 25 19.69 -4.14 -9.10
C GLU A 25 18.77 -3.75 -7.96
N ILE A 26 17.55 -3.27 -8.26
CA ILE A 26 16.60 -2.75 -7.25
C ILE A 26 15.58 -3.82 -6.86
N ALA A 27 14.83 -4.36 -7.82
CA ALA A 27 13.81 -5.37 -7.54
C ALA A 27 14.38 -6.78 -7.27
N GLY A 28 15.60 -7.05 -7.71
CA GLY A 28 16.25 -8.37 -7.57
C GLY A 28 15.72 -9.44 -8.51
N LEU A 29 15.03 -9.03 -9.59
CA LEU A 29 14.37 -9.93 -10.54
C LEU A 29 14.78 -9.60 -11.99
N SER A 30 15.24 -10.61 -12.72
CA SER A 30 15.62 -10.48 -14.12
C SER A 30 14.47 -10.89 -15.04
N GLU A 31 13.44 -10.06 -15.14
CA GLU A 31 12.29 -10.29 -16.02
C GLU A 31 12.48 -9.64 -17.39
N LEU A 32 13.19 -8.51 -17.45
CA LEU A 32 13.54 -7.81 -18.67
C LEU A 32 15.01 -8.05 -19.02
N GLY A 33 15.29 -8.09 -20.29
CA GLY A 33 16.64 -8.17 -20.83
C GLY A 33 16.78 -7.48 -22.18
N THR A 34 18.01 -7.38 -22.67
CA THR A 34 18.30 -6.95 -24.02
C THR A 34 18.42 -8.17 -24.91
N ILE A 35 17.59 -8.26 -25.94
CA ILE A 35 17.58 -9.32 -26.92
C ILE A 35 18.14 -8.81 -28.25
N GLY A 36 18.91 -9.63 -28.97
CA GLY A 36 19.56 -9.25 -30.20
C GLY A 36 20.90 -8.54 -29.98
N ARG A 37 21.44 -7.98 -31.05
CA ARG A 37 22.71 -7.26 -31.03
C ARG A 37 22.74 -6.14 -32.07
N GLY A 38 23.57 -5.13 -31.84
CA GLY A 38 23.70 -3.97 -32.75
C GLY A 38 22.37 -3.26 -32.94
N GLU A 39 22.02 -2.93 -34.16
CA GLU A 39 20.80 -2.21 -34.53
C GLU A 39 19.51 -3.02 -34.29
N SER A 40 19.63 -4.36 -34.19
CA SER A 40 18.52 -5.26 -33.90
C SER A 40 18.31 -5.49 -32.39
N SER A 41 19.00 -4.77 -31.53
CA SER A 41 18.82 -4.89 -30.08
C SER A 41 17.49 -4.33 -29.64
N THR A 42 16.77 -5.08 -28.79
CA THR A 42 15.48 -4.67 -28.24
C THR A 42 15.39 -5.02 -26.76
N ILE A 43 14.68 -4.21 -25.99
CA ILE A 43 14.33 -4.55 -24.62
C ILE A 43 13.03 -5.36 -24.64
N SER A 44 13.07 -6.55 -24.07
CA SER A 44 11.91 -7.46 -24.00
C SER A 44 11.99 -8.33 -22.77
N THR A 45 10.88 -9.00 -22.45
CA THR A 45 10.86 -10.07 -21.47
C THR A 45 11.47 -11.34 -22.05
N PHE A 46 12.02 -12.19 -21.16
CA PHE A 46 12.36 -13.54 -21.54
C PHE A 46 11.11 -14.33 -21.91
N ILE A 47 11.27 -15.41 -22.67
CA ILE A 47 10.16 -16.27 -23.12
C ILE A 47 9.29 -16.65 -21.91
N GLU A 48 7.97 -16.45 -22.05
CA GLU A 48 6.94 -16.78 -21.05
C GLU A 48 7.00 -15.99 -19.72
N LYS A 49 7.86 -14.96 -19.61
CA LYS A 49 7.89 -14.12 -18.43
C LYS A 49 7.07 -12.83 -18.64
N THR A 50 6.41 -12.42 -17.59
CA THR A 50 5.74 -11.10 -17.47
C THR A 50 6.46 -10.26 -16.44
N VAL A 51 6.28 -8.95 -16.48
CA VAL A 51 6.77 -8.03 -15.45
C VAL A 51 5.59 -7.78 -14.51
N ASP A 52 5.56 -8.49 -13.40
CA ASP A 52 4.44 -8.49 -12.46
C ASP A 52 4.87 -8.51 -10.97
N HIS A 53 6.14 -8.23 -10.71
CA HIS A 53 6.62 -8.13 -9.34
C HIS A 53 6.10 -6.87 -8.64
N GLU A 54 6.14 -6.84 -7.31
CA GLU A 54 5.50 -5.86 -6.43
C GLU A 54 6.02 -4.41 -6.58
N LEU A 55 7.13 -4.21 -7.30
CA LEU A 55 7.72 -2.90 -7.60
C LEU A 55 7.70 -2.57 -9.10
N SER A 56 6.99 -3.35 -9.93
CA SER A 56 7.07 -3.28 -11.39
C SER A 56 6.72 -1.90 -11.95
N GLY A 57 5.77 -1.21 -11.34
CA GLY A 57 5.32 0.12 -11.75
C GLY A 57 6.41 1.19 -11.72
N ASN A 58 7.49 1.01 -10.95
CA ASN A 58 8.61 1.95 -10.94
C ASN A 58 9.39 1.93 -12.26
N MET A 59 9.29 0.87 -13.06
CA MET A 59 9.86 0.85 -14.42
C MET A 59 9.27 1.94 -15.32
N ILE A 60 8.06 2.39 -15.04
CA ILE A 60 7.41 3.51 -15.75
C ILE A 60 8.16 4.81 -15.45
N ASP A 61 8.54 5.03 -14.20
CA ASP A 61 9.19 6.27 -13.75
C ASP A 61 10.65 6.35 -14.20
N VAL A 62 11.37 5.23 -14.24
CA VAL A 62 12.77 5.19 -14.70
C VAL A 62 12.90 5.29 -16.23
N CYS A 63 11.82 5.11 -16.98
CA CYS A 63 11.84 5.22 -18.44
C CYS A 63 11.82 6.68 -18.90
N PRO A 64 12.94 7.23 -19.44
CA PRO A 64 13.04 8.67 -19.70
C PRO A 64 12.26 9.12 -20.94
N VAL A 65 11.82 8.19 -21.78
CA VAL A 65 11.23 8.49 -23.10
C VAL A 65 9.78 8.04 -23.24
N GLY A 66 9.19 7.48 -22.17
CA GLY A 66 7.82 6.98 -22.21
C GLY A 66 7.65 5.76 -23.14
N ALA A 67 8.69 4.95 -23.30
CA ALA A 67 8.57 3.63 -23.92
C ALA A 67 7.80 2.65 -23.01
N LEU A 68 7.87 2.85 -21.70
CA LEU A 68 7.07 2.17 -20.68
C LEU A 68 6.12 3.19 -20.06
N ASN A 69 4.84 2.88 -20.03
CA ASN A 69 3.79 3.80 -19.58
C ASN A 69 2.85 3.12 -18.61
N ASN A 70 2.27 3.90 -17.70
CA ASN A 70 1.21 3.47 -16.81
C ASN A 70 -0.04 3.10 -17.64
N LYS A 71 -0.36 1.83 -17.71
CA LYS A 71 -1.42 1.30 -18.58
C LYS A 71 -2.82 1.84 -18.21
N PRO A 72 -3.24 1.87 -16.93
CA PRO A 72 -4.51 2.47 -16.53
C PRO A 72 -4.60 3.98 -16.80
N TYR A 73 -3.49 4.70 -16.66
CA TYR A 73 -3.47 6.15 -16.83
C TYR A 73 -3.29 6.59 -18.29
N ARG A 74 -2.79 5.71 -19.16
CA ARG A 74 -2.48 6.06 -20.56
C ARG A 74 -3.67 6.68 -21.27
N TYR A 75 -3.46 7.83 -21.93
CA TYR A 75 -4.46 8.59 -22.68
C TYR A 75 -5.59 9.25 -21.86
N THR A 76 -5.52 9.27 -20.53
CA THR A 76 -6.56 9.89 -19.71
C THR A 76 -6.40 11.41 -19.60
N ASP A 77 -5.25 11.87 -19.14
CA ASP A 77 -5.01 13.29 -18.84
C ASP A 77 -3.54 13.68 -19.11
N ARG A 78 -3.29 14.97 -19.25
CA ARG A 78 -1.94 15.52 -19.36
C ARG A 78 -1.37 15.84 -17.97
N THR A 79 -0.07 15.65 -17.80
CA THR A 79 0.57 15.81 -16.46
C THR A 79 0.40 17.23 -15.89
N TRP A 80 0.44 18.26 -16.73
CA TRP A 80 0.29 19.67 -16.32
C TRP A 80 -1.14 20.07 -15.96
N GLU A 81 -2.12 19.24 -16.23
CA GLU A 81 -3.52 19.45 -15.85
C GLU A 81 -3.84 18.89 -14.44
N LEU A 82 -2.88 18.22 -13.83
CA LEU A 82 -3.06 17.51 -12.57
C LEU A 82 -2.52 18.35 -11.40
N ASN A 83 -3.32 18.46 -10.35
CA ASN A 83 -2.86 18.96 -9.06
C ASN A 83 -2.11 17.85 -8.33
N GLN A 84 -0.99 18.19 -7.71
CA GLN A 84 -0.16 17.28 -6.95
C GLN A 84 -0.38 17.48 -5.46
N ILE A 85 -0.78 16.43 -4.74
CA ILE A 85 -1.06 16.43 -3.32
C ILE A 85 -0.14 15.42 -2.64
N GLU A 86 0.57 15.84 -1.60
CA GLU A 86 1.42 14.96 -0.80
C GLU A 86 0.59 14.00 0.04
N SER A 87 1.04 12.75 0.11
CA SER A 87 0.38 11.71 0.90
C SER A 87 1.37 10.65 1.38
N ILE A 88 0.88 9.77 2.24
CA ILE A 88 1.61 8.64 2.78
C ILE A 88 0.81 7.38 2.46
N SER A 89 1.51 6.27 2.16
CA SER A 89 0.86 4.98 1.88
C SER A 89 0.05 4.49 3.08
N PRO A 90 -1.21 4.08 2.86
CA PRO A 90 -2.04 3.45 3.89
C PRO A 90 -1.94 1.91 3.90
N HIS A 91 -1.12 1.30 3.03
CA HIS A 91 -1.18 -0.13 2.75
C HIS A 91 -0.24 -0.98 3.59
N ASP A 92 0.80 -0.38 4.15
CA ASP A 92 1.75 -1.07 5.02
C ASP A 92 2.29 -0.13 6.12
N CYS A 93 3.14 -0.68 7.00
CA CYS A 93 3.71 0.06 8.12
C CYS A 93 4.94 0.90 7.75
N VAL A 94 5.39 0.89 6.50
CA VAL A 94 6.62 1.58 6.06
C VAL A 94 6.43 3.08 6.02
N GLY A 95 5.22 3.54 5.69
CA GLY A 95 4.92 4.97 5.55
C GLY A 95 5.53 5.59 4.29
N SER A 96 5.53 4.84 3.19
CA SER A 96 6.06 5.30 1.89
C SER A 96 5.46 6.63 1.48
N ASN A 97 6.33 7.57 1.09
CA ASN A 97 5.92 8.90 0.68
C ASN A 97 5.55 8.91 -0.80
N MET A 98 4.42 9.54 -1.11
CA MET A 98 3.89 9.56 -2.47
C MET A 98 3.16 10.86 -2.78
N PHE A 99 2.97 11.13 -4.07
CA PHE A 99 2.12 12.19 -4.57
C PHE A 99 0.87 11.62 -5.22
N LEU A 100 -0.27 12.13 -4.83
CA LEU A 100 -1.54 11.92 -5.50
C LEU A 100 -1.68 12.96 -6.62
N HIS A 101 -1.80 12.52 -7.85
CA HIS A 101 -2.10 13.38 -8.98
C HIS A 101 -3.61 13.41 -9.20
N VAL A 102 -4.23 14.56 -8.94
CA VAL A 102 -5.68 14.73 -8.89
C VAL A 102 -6.15 15.70 -9.97
N LYS A 103 -7.26 15.39 -10.63
CA LYS A 103 -7.98 16.31 -11.52
C LYS A 103 -9.44 16.39 -11.09
N GLY A 104 -9.91 17.60 -10.78
CA GLY A 104 -11.18 17.77 -10.11
C GLY A 104 -11.17 17.06 -8.75
N ASN A 105 -12.10 16.14 -8.54
CA ASN A 105 -12.23 15.37 -7.30
C ASN A 105 -11.84 13.89 -7.48
N LYS A 106 -11.00 13.58 -8.48
CA LYS A 106 -10.57 12.20 -8.76
C LYS A 106 -9.06 12.07 -8.81
N ILE A 107 -8.55 11.06 -8.10
CA ILE A 107 -7.16 10.62 -8.24
C ILE A 107 -7.02 9.98 -9.62
N LYS A 108 -6.02 10.41 -10.38
CA LYS A 108 -5.75 9.93 -11.73
C LYS A 108 -4.56 8.97 -11.80
N ARG A 109 -3.57 9.22 -10.97
CA ARG A 109 -2.41 8.34 -10.77
C ARG A 109 -1.72 8.67 -9.45
N ILE A 110 -0.90 7.74 -8.98
CA ILE A 110 -0.01 7.94 -7.84
C ILE A 110 1.43 7.77 -8.34
N VAL A 111 2.33 8.64 -7.86
CA VAL A 111 3.75 8.59 -8.15
C VAL A 111 4.55 8.71 -6.85
N PRO A 112 5.79 8.18 -6.79
CA PRO A 112 6.60 8.29 -5.60
C PRO A 112 6.97 9.74 -5.29
N LYS A 113 7.06 10.06 -4.00
CA LYS A 113 7.72 11.24 -3.48
C LYS A 113 9.07 10.83 -2.88
N ASP A 114 10.12 11.54 -3.23
CA ASP A 114 11.46 11.28 -2.72
C ASP A 114 11.50 11.40 -1.19
N ASN A 115 11.98 10.34 -0.54
CA ASN A 115 12.35 10.31 0.87
C ASN A 115 13.46 9.28 1.09
N SER A 116 14.70 9.75 1.11
CA SER A 116 15.89 8.91 1.26
C SER A 116 15.92 8.07 2.55
N ASN A 117 15.17 8.46 3.61
CA ASN A 117 15.11 7.74 4.87
C ASN A 117 14.12 6.57 4.87
N ILE A 118 13.12 6.57 3.96
CA ILE A 118 11.99 5.63 4.00
C ILE A 118 11.91 4.83 2.71
N ASN A 119 11.63 5.47 1.59
CA ASN A 119 11.30 4.80 0.32
C ASN A 119 12.19 5.21 -0.85
N GLU A 120 13.24 6.00 -0.61
CA GLU A 120 14.01 6.62 -1.71
C GLU A 120 13.06 7.27 -2.72
N VAL A 121 13.05 6.77 -3.95
CA VAL A 121 12.15 7.23 -5.03
C VAL A 121 11.22 6.11 -5.50
N TRP A 122 10.99 5.10 -4.66
CA TRP A 122 10.24 3.91 -5.02
C TRP A 122 8.92 3.81 -4.25
N ILE A 123 7.89 3.25 -4.88
CA ILE A 123 6.64 2.84 -4.23
C ILE A 123 6.22 1.45 -4.72
N SER A 124 5.42 0.75 -3.92
CA SER A 124 4.88 -0.54 -4.33
C SER A 124 3.80 -0.38 -5.41
N ASP A 125 3.57 -1.43 -6.18
CA ASP A 125 2.47 -1.45 -7.17
C ASP A 125 1.11 -1.35 -6.48
N ARG A 126 0.98 -1.91 -5.27
CA ARG A 126 -0.21 -1.73 -4.43
C ARG A 126 -0.46 -0.25 -4.13
N ASP A 127 0.56 0.51 -3.73
CA ASP A 127 0.44 1.94 -3.49
C ASP A 127 0.07 2.71 -4.75
N ARG A 128 0.66 2.31 -5.87
CA ARG A 128 0.49 2.99 -7.16
C ARG A 128 -0.89 2.81 -7.76
N PHE A 129 -1.54 1.65 -7.58
CA PHE A 129 -2.73 1.26 -8.33
C PHE A 129 -3.98 1.00 -7.47
N ALA A 130 -3.83 0.76 -6.15
CA ALA A 130 -4.96 0.39 -5.29
C ALA A 130 -6.03 1.49 -5.14
N PHE A 131 -5.73 2.74 -5.51
CA PHE A 131 -6.69 3.84 -5.45
C PHE A 131 -7.93 3.64 -6.34
N ASP A 132 -7.85 2.78 -7.35
CA ASP A 132 -9.00 2.44 -8.21
C ASP A 132 -10.17 1.85 -7.40
N GLY A 133 -9.87 1.15 -6.30
CA GLY A 133 -10.88 0.63 -5.37
C GLY A 133 -11.78 1.72 -4.75
N ILE A 134 -11.30 2.96 -4.68
CA ILE A 134 -12.11 4.10 -4.17
C ILE A 134 -13.29 4.39 -5.09
N TYR A 135 -13.18 4.07 -6.36
CA TYR A 135 -14.17 4.35 -7.41
C TYR A 135 -14.99 3.12 -7.80
N SER A 136 -14.85 2.00 -7.07
CA SER A 136 -15.67 0.81 -7.29
C SER A 136 -17.15 1.12 -7.08
N GLU A 137 -18.00 0.54 -7.95
CA GLU A 137 -19.45 0.65 -7.83
C GLU A 137 -19.99 -0.01 -6.57
N ASP A 138 -19.28 -1.00 -6.04
CA ASP A 138 -19.62 -1.68 -4.78
C ASP A 138 -19.34 -0.84 -3.53
N ARG A 139 -18.66 0.30 -3.68
CA ARG A 139 -18.33 1.18 -2.55
C ARG A 139 -19.57 1.87 -2.02
N LEU A 140 -19.81 1.77 -0.72
CA LEU A 140 -20.84 2.55 -0.04
C LEU A 140 -20.49 4.05 -0.06
N THR A 141 -21.36 4.85 -0.67
CA THR A 141 -21.21 6.31 -0.75
C THR A 141 -22.17 7.06 0.17
N THR A 142 -23.16 6.35 0.73
CA THR A 142 -24.15 6.89 1.65
C THR A 142 -24.40 5.87 2.78
N PRO A 143 -24.78 6.32 3.98
CA PRO A 143 -25.21 5.39 5.02
C PRO A 143 -26.39 4.53 4.54
N MET A 144 -26.45 3.31 5.04
CA MET A 144 -27.55 2.39 4.73
C MET A 144 -28.07 1.75 6.01
N LEU A 145 -29.38 1.68 6.13
CA LEU A 145 -30.08 1.01 7.21
C LEU A 145 -30.87 -0.18 6.70
N ARG A 146 -30.84 -1.28 7.45
CA ARG A 146 -31.63 -2.47 7.14
C ARG A 146 -33.05 -2.30 7.69
N LYS A 147 -34.05 -2.26 6.78
CA LYS A 147 -35.48 -2.24 7.12
C LYS A 147 -36.14 -3.43 6.43
N ASN A 148 -36.86 -4.26 7.20
CA ASN A 148 -37.55 -5.46 6.69
C ASN A 148 -36.64 -6.40 5.86
N GLY A 149 -35.38 -6.59 6.31
CA GLY A 149 -34.41 -7.46 5.63
C GLY A 149 -33.61 -6.80 4.50
N ASN A 150 -34.06 -5.70 3.93
CA ASN A 150 -33.41 -4.99 2.81
C ASN A 150 -32.65 -3.76 3.28
N LEU A 151 -31.54 -3.43 2.59
CA LEU A 151 -30.76 -2.24 2.81
C LEU A 151 -31.38 -1.06 2.07
N HIS A 152 -31.63 0.05 2.79
CA HIS A 152 -32.16 1.30 2.27
C HIS A 152 -31.17 2.44 2.55
N LYS A 153 -31.05 3.38 1.63
CA LYS A 153 -30.27 4.60 1.84
C LYS A 153 -30.85 5.39 2.99
N ALA A 154 -30.00 5.94 3.84
CA ALA A 154 -30.35 6.75 5.00
C ALA A 154 -29.51 8.01 5.06
N THR A 155 -29.96 9.01 5.80
CA THR A 155 -29.15 10.17 6.16
C THR A 155 -28.17 9.80 7.27
N TRP A 156 -27.14 10.63 7.48
CA TRP A 156 -26.21 10.45 8.59
C TRP A 156 -26.92 10.55 9.95
N GLU A 157 -27.90 11.45 10.07
CA GLU A 157 -28.72 11.61 11.29
C GLU A 157 -29.48 10.33 11.61
N GLU A 158 -30.21 9.80 10.63
CA GLU A 158 -30.95 8.53 10.79
C GLU A 158 -30.03 7.36 11.18
N ALA A 159 -28.84 7.29 10.57
CA ALA A 159 -27.88 6.22 10.86
C ALA A 159 -27.31 6.35 12.28
N ILE A 160 -26.92 7.55 12.70
CA ILE A 160 -26.40 7.81 14.04
C ILE A 160 -27.47 7.58 15.09
N ASP A 161 -28.71 8.01 14.84
CA ASP A 161 -29.84 7.77 15.75
C ASP A 161 -30.14 6.27 15.93
N ALA A 162 -30.13 5.52 14.83
CA ALA A 162 -30.33 4.08 14.89
C ALA A 162 -29.21 3.39 15.68
N PHE A 163 -27.97 3.77 15.44
CA PHE A 163 -26.80 3.25 16.15
C PHE A 163 -26.87 3.59 17.66
N THR A 164 -27.15 4.84 17.99
CA THR A 164 -27.23 5.30 19.38
C THR A 164 -28.36 4.62 20.14
N LYS A 165 -29.53 4.45 19.50
CA LYS A 165 -30.67 3.74 20.10
C LYS A 165 -30.32 2.29 20.43
N GLU A 166 -29.63 1.59 19.52
CA GLU A 166 -29.23 0.20 19.72
C GLU A 166 -28.22 0.06 20.87
N LEU A 167 -27.16 0.90 20.87
CA LEU A 167 -26.17 0.89 21.95
C LEU A 167 -26.80 1.19 23.32
N THR A 168 -27.68 2.19 23.38
CA THR A 168 -28.39 2.55 24.62
C THR A 168 -29.31 1.41 25.10
N SER A 169 -29.94 0.70 24.15
CA SER A 169 -30.77 -0.47 24.48
C SER A 169 -29.94 -1.59 25.12
N LEU A 170 -28.76 -1.88 24.54
CA LEU A 170 -27.84 -2.90 25.05
C LEU A 170 -27.27 -2.55 26.43
N GLN A 171 -26.94 -1.27 26.65
CA GLN A 171 -26.50 -0.77 27.96
C GLN A 171 -27.59 -0.95 29.02
N LYS A 172 -28.83 -0.55 28.73
CA LYS A 172 -29.98 -0.71 29.65
C LYS A 172 -30.24 -2.16 29.97
N LYS A 173 -30.07 -3.08 29.03
CA LYS A 173 -30.21 -4.53 29.22
C LYS A 173 -29.00 -5.17 29.93
N LYS A 174 -27.98 -4.41 30.29
CA LYS A 174 -26.69 -4.89 30.85
C LYS A 174 -25.95 -5.89 29.92
N LYS A 175 -26.14 -5.77 28.61
CA LYS A 175 -25.52 -6.64 27.58
C LYS A 175 -24.29 -6.02 26.97
N ILE A 176 -23.47 -5.36 27.78
CA ILE A 176 -22.26 -4.65 27.35
C ILE A 176 -21.28 -5.60 26.67
N ASN A 177 -21.16 -6.84 27.19
CA ASN A 177 -20.25 -7.85 26.64
C ASN A 177 -20.69 -8.42 25.28
N GLU A 178 -21.91 -8.15 24.83
CA GLU A 178 -22.37 -8.55 23.49
C GLU A 178 -21.96 -7.54 22.40
N VAL A 179 -21.36 -6.41 22.77
CA VAL A 179 -20.86 -5.42 21.83
C VAL A 179 -19.34 -5.58 21.68
N ALA A 180 -18.90 -5.72 20.46
CA ALA A 180 -17.49 -5.64 20.08
C ALA A 180 -17.30 -4.59 19.01
N ALA A 181 -16.19 -3.90 19.05
CA ALA A 181 -15.84 -2.88 18.08
C ALA A 181 -14.47 -3.18 17.46
N LEU A 182 -14.43 -3.19 16.13
CA LEU A 182 -13.22 -3.45 15.35
C LEU A 182 -12.87 -2.20 14.53
N ILE A 183 -11.62 -1.81 14.57
CA ILE A 183 -11.08 -0.74 13.73
C ILE A 183 -9.98 -1.30 12.82
N SER A 184 -9.80 -0.71 11.64
CA SER A 184 -8.72 -1.09 10.76
C SER A 184 -7.35 -0.78 11.38
N SER A 185 -6.40 -1.70 11.25
CA SER A 185 -4.99 -1.45 11.61
C SER A 185 -4.34 -0.35 10.76
N SER A 186 -4.92 -0.05 9.58
CA SER A 186 -4.47 1.03 8.68
C SER A 186 -5.11 2.40 9.01
N ALA A 187 -5.97 2.47 10.03
CA ALA A 187 -6.53 3.75 10.49
C ALA A 187 -5.44 4.62 11.13
N ALA A 188 -5.55 5.93 10.98
CA ALA A 188 -4.61 6.86 11.60
C ALA A 188 -4.65 6.79 13.13
N LEU A 189 -3.52 7.06 13.79
CA LEU A 189 -3.40 6.96 15.26
C LEU A 189 -4.47 7.78 16.00
N ASN A 190 -4.77 8.98 15.52
CA ASN A 190 -5.81 9.82 16.09
C ASN A 190 -7.21 9.23 15.96
N GLU A 191 -7.50 8.54 14.84
CA GLU A 191 -8.77 7.83 14.64
C GLU A 191 -8.88 6.67 15.60
N GLN A 192 -7.84 5.85 15.75
CA GLN A 192 -7.80 4.74 16.70
C GLN A 192 -7.98 5.22 18.15
N TYR A 193 -7.34 6.33 18.50
CA TYR A 193 -7.47 6.93 19.82
C TYR A 193 -8.90 7.41 20.11
N LEU A 194 -9.50 8.19 19.20
CA LEU A 194 -10.87 8.68 19.33
C LEU A 194 -11.87 7.53 19.38
N TYR A 195 -11.68 6.50 18.59
CA TYR A 195 -12.47 5.30 18.59
C TYR A 195 -12.40 4.58 19.95
N ALA A 196 -11.22 4.37 20.48
CA ALA A 196 -11.05 3.75 21.79
C ALA A 196 -11.65 4.60 22.91
N GLN A 197 -11.51 5.92 22.87
CA GLN A 197 -12.14 6.83 23.83
C GLN A 197 -13.67 6.76 23.77
N LEU A 198 -14.26 6.80 22.56
CA LEU A 198 -15.69 6.73 22.37
C LEU A 198 -16.28 5.47 23.02
N PHE A 199 -15.80 4.30 22.65
CA PHE A 199 -16.35 3.04 23.12
C PHE A 199 -16.11 2.82 24.62
N ARG A 200 -14.93 3.18 25.15
CA ARG A 200 -14.64 3.10 26.58
C ARG A 200 -15.52 4.05 27.41
N SER A 201 -15.75 5.26 26.92
CA SER A 201 -16.66 6.22 27.60
C SER A 201 -18.10 5.75 27.64
N LEU A 202 -18.53 4.95 26.67
CA LEU A 202 -19.81 4.28 26.63
C LEU A 202 -19.87 2.98 27.47
N GLY A 203 -18.75 2.58 28.08
CA GLY A 203 -18.63 1.40 28.92
C GLY A 203 -18.37 0.09 28.16
N PHE A 204 -18.05 0.16 26.87
CA PHE A 204 -17.70 -1.04 26.07
C PHE A 204 -16.20 -1.26 26.10
N THR A 205 -15.79 -2.51 26.37
CA THR A 205 -14.38 -2.89 26.57
C THR A 205 -13.84 -3.83 25.50
N ASN A 206 -14.72 -4.44 24.70
CA ASN A 206 -14.32 -5.38 23.66
C ASN A 206 -13.89 -4.59 22.40
N LEU A 207 -12.67 -4.12 22.40
CA LEU A 207 -12.07 -3.35 21.31
C LEU A 207 -10.91 -4.14 20.71
N ASP A 208 -10.84 -4.22 19.38
CA ASP A 208 -9.72 -4.85 18.69
C ASP A 208 -9.44 -4.15 17.34
N HIS A 209 -8.24 -4.36 16.82
CA HIS A 209 -7.79 -3.93 15.49
C HIS A 209 -7.15 -5.07 14.69
N ARG A 210 -7.12 -6.26 15.27
CA ARG A 210 -6.48 -7.46 14.72
C ARG A 210 -7.51 -8.42 14.16
N ILE A 211 -7.25 -8.95 12.97
CA ILE A 211 -8.10 -9.93 12.31
C ILE A 211 -7.73 -11.35 12.75
N ARG A 212 -6.45 -11.56 13.14
CA ARG A 212 -5.93 -12.88 13.53
C ARG A 212 -5.88 -13.00 15.04
N GLN A 213 -6.10 -14.21 15.52
CA GLN A 213 -5.82 -14.54 16.92
C GLN A 213 -4.31 -14.45 17.17
N VAL A 214 -3.92 -13.73 18.20
CA VAL A 214 -2.52 -13.52 18.62
C VAL A 214 -2.38 -13.94 20.08
N ASP A 215 -1.17 -14.29 20.49
CA ASP A 215 -0.84 -14.47 21.90
C ASP A 215 -0.70 -13.09 22.57
N PHE A 216 -1.44 -12.85 23.63
CA PHE A 216 -1.45 -11.62 24.41
C PHE A 216 -0.64 -11.72 25.69
N SER A 217 0.04 -12.83 25.93
CA SER A 217 0.81 -13.05 27.18
C SER A 217 1.94 -12.03 27.37
N GLY A 218 2.46 -11.48 26.27
CA GLY A 218 3.49 -10.44 26.26
C GLY A 218 2.98 -9.03 26.48
N ASP A 219 1.68 -8.75 26.29
CA ASP A 219 1.13 -7.37 26.30
C ASP A 219 1.43 -6.57 27.57
N VAL A 220 1.63 -7.23 28.72
CA VAL A 220 1.97 -6.60 29.99
C VAL A 220 3.45 -6.18 30.03
N LEU A 221 4.31 -6.86 29.28
CA LEU A 221 5.75 -6.64 29.22
C LEU A 221 6.14 -5.72 28.05
N ASP A 222 5.27 -5.60 27.08
CA ASP A 222 5.50 -4.79 25.89
C ASP A 222 5.54 -3.30 26.24
N PRO A 223 6.38 -2.50 25.56
CA PRO A 223 6.38 -1.06 25.75
C PRO A 223 5.03 -0.46 25.39
N ILE A 224 4.61 0.57 26.14
CA ILE A 224 3.34 1.30 25.89
C ILE A 224 3.25 1.82 24.46
N PHE A 225 4.38 2.11 23.85
CA PHE A 225 4.48 2.57 22.46
C PHE A 225 5.59 1.79 21.75
N PRO A 226 5.25 0.60 21.21
CA PRO A 226 6.20 -0.16 20.41
C PRO A 226 6.52 0.60 19.14
N ASN A 227 7.78 0.83 18.87
CA ASN A 227 8.28 1.49 17.68
C ASN A 227 9.46 0.72 17.08
N PHE A 228 9.72 0.98 15.82
CA PHE A 228 10.90 0.47 15.16
C PHE A 228 12.06 1.44 15.43
N ASP A 229 13.08 1.00 16.18
CA ASP A 229 14.18 1.85 16.68
C ASP A 229 15.10 2.40 15.59
N ILE A 230 15.01 1.83 14.38
CA ILE A 230 15.84 2.23 13.26
C ILE A 230 14.97 2.75 12.10
N LYS A 231 15.52 3.68 11.33
CA LYS A 231 14.88 4.12 10.10
C LYS A 231 15.02 3.04 9.02
N PRO A 232 14.04 2.86 8.11
CA PRO A 232 14.08 1.82 7.09
C PRO A 232 15.40 1.76 6.30
N HIS A 233 15.97 2.90 5.89
CA HIS A 233 17.23 2.93 5.17
C HIS A 233 18.43 2.38 5.97
N GLN A 234 18.38 2.39 7.30
CA GLN A 234 19.47 1.88 8.14
C GLN A 234 19.58 0.35 8.09
N ILE A 235 18.55 -0.34 7.60
CA ILE A 235 18.57 -1.79 7.38
C ILE A 235 19.70 -2.18 6.43
N GLU A 236 20.03 -1.33 5.45
CA GLU A 236 21.13 -1.63 4.50
C GLU A 236 22.51 -1.79 5.15
N ASN A 237 22.70 -1.23 6.37
CA ASN A 237 23.96 -1.30 7.10
C ASN A 237 24.04 -2.50 8.08
N MET A 238 23.01 -3.34 8.13
CA MET A 238 22.98 -4.49 9.03
C MET A 238 23.87 -5.60 8.52
N LYS A 239 24.57 -6.27 9.46
CA LYS A 239 25.45 -7.41 9.13
C LYS A 239 24.72 -8.75 9.16
N SER A 240 23.64 -8.84 9.92
CA SER A 240 22.82 -10.06 10.03
C SER A 240 21.35 -9.68 10.21
N ILE A 241 20.48 -10.36 9.51
CA ILE A 241 19.03 -10.16 9.53
C ILE A 241 18.36 -11.52 9.67
N LEU A 242 17.42 -11.64 10.59
CA LEU A 242 16.56 -12.80 10.77
C LEU A 242 15.12 -12.39 10.46
N ILE A 243 14.48 -13.10 9.53
CA ILE A 243 13.08 -12.89 9.13
C ILE A 243 12.27 -14.05 9.66
N ILE A 244 11.23 -13.76 10.45
CA ILE A 244 10.39 -14.80 11.05
C ILE A 244 8.95 -14.60 10.62
N GLY A 245 8.40 -15.59 9.88
CA GLY A 245 6.97 -15.67 9.56
C GLY A 245 6.43 -14.59 8.63
N SER A 246 7.29 -13.90 7.86
CA SER A 246 6.89 -12.85 6.92
C SER A 246 7.40 -13.13 5.51
N GLU A 247 6.56 -12.88 4.51
CA GLU A 247 6.93 -12.79 3.10
C GLU A 247 7.14 -11.32 2.75
N LEU A 248 8.31 -10.76 3.15
CA LEU A 248 8.60 -9.32 3.05
C LEU A 248 8.32 -8.73 1.67
N ARG A 249 8.62 -9.48 0.59
CA ARG A 249 8.42 -9.01 -0.78
C ARG A 249 6.98 -8.64 -1.06
N LYS A 250 6.02 -9.39 -0.52
CA LYS A 250 4.58 -9.16 -0.70
C LYS A 250 3.97 -8.26 0.36
N GLU A 251 4.41 -8.42 1.60
CA GLU A 251 3.85 -7.67 2.74
C GLU A 251 4.36 -6.24 2.79
N THR A 252 5.69 -6.08 2.68
CA THR A 252 6.39 -4.78 2.77
C THR A 252 7.51 -4.69 1.73
N PRO A 253 7.18 -4.49 0.44
CA PRO A 253 8.15 -4.55 -0.67
C PRO A 253 9.35 -3.61 -0.50
N LEU A 254 9.17 -2.47 0.16
CA LEU A 254 10.26 -1.52 0.38
C LEU A 254 11.20 -1.94 1.53
N ILE A 255 10.70 -2.65 2.54
CA ILE A 255 11.59 -3.29 3.52
C ILE A 255 12.39 -4.41 2.84
N ALA A 256 11.75 -5.21 1.97
CA ALA A 256 12.45 -6.21 1.18
C ALA A 256 13.55 -5.60 0.31
N HIS A 257 13.34 -4.41 -0.26
CA HIS A 257 14.36 -3.67 -1.00
C HIS A 257 15.57 -3.33 -0.10
N TRP A 258 15.35 -2.80 1.11
CA TRP A 258 16.43 -2.49 2.05
C TRP A 258 17.18 -3.73 2.52
N VAL A 259 16.46 -4.84 2.78
CA VAL A 259 17.07 -6.14 3.12
C VAL A 259 17.93 -6.65 1.96
N LYS A 260 17.45 -6.53 0.72
CA LYS A 260 18.24 -6.90 -0.47
C LYS A 260 19.52 -6.07 -0.54
N LYS A 261 19.46 -4.75 -0.34
CA LYS A 261 20.66 -3.90 -0.32
C LYS A 261 21.66 -4.35 0.73
N ALA A 262 21.21 -4.72 1.93
CA ALA A 262 22.07 -5.28 2.97
C ALA A 262 22.72 -6.60 2.52
N ALA A 263 21.94 -7.50 1.93
CA ALA A 263 22.45 -8.79 1.41
C ALA A 263 23.49 -8.59 0.29
N ASP A 264 23.26 -7.66 -0.63
CA ASP A 264 24.20 -7.29 -1.69
C ASP A 264 25.53 -6.75 -1.12
N GLN A 265 25.50 -6.14 0.08
CA GLN A 265 26.68 -5.69 0.82
C GLN A 265 27.31 -6.78 1.69
N GLY A 266 26.78 -8.00 1.69
CA GLY A 266 27.34 -9.14 2.40
C GLY A 266 26.68 -9.46 3.73
N ALA A 267 25.52 -8.88 4.06
CA ALA A 267 24.77 -9.26 5.25
C ALA A 267 24.27 -10.71 5.17
N ALA A 268 24.32 -11.42 6.31
CA ALA A 268 23.71 -12.73 6.45
C ALA A 268 22.20 -12.58 6.64
N VAL A 269 21.40 -13.07 5.70
CA VAL A 269 19.93 -13.06 5.79
C VAL A 269 19.44 -14.48 6.03
N ASN A 270 18.70 -14.70 7.12
CA ASN A 270 18.16 -15.99 7.53
C ASN A 270 16.62 -15.92 7.60
N PHE A 271 15.97 -17.06 7.36
CA PHE A 271 14.51 -17.23 7.34
C PHE A 271 14.06 -18.31 8.30
#